data_6dd6d20f853fbeed3b9ba91b0bf5722f
#
_entry.id   6dd6d20f853fbeed3b9ba91b0bf5722f
#
_cell.length_a   1.000
_cell.length_b   1.000
_cell.length_c   1.000
_cell.angle_alpha   90.00
_cell.angle_beta   90.00
_cell.angle_gamma   90.00
#
_symmetry.space_group_name_H-M   'P 1'
#
loop_
_entity.id
_entity.type
_entity.pdbx_description
1 polymer ?
#
loop_
_entity_poly.entity_id
_entity_poly.type
_entity_poly.pdbx_seq_one_letter_code
_entity_poly.pdbx_strand_id
1 'polypeptide(L)'
;RSFSPEGTFASIEKRLPELKNLGVTILWLMPIHPVGVLHRKGTLGSPYSIQDYYAVNPEFGTIDDFKRLVKRAHEHGFHLIIDLVANHTAWDNKLINEHPEWFTKDRAGNIISPNPDWTDVADLDYSQPGLRSSMIEMMKYWVRDVDIDGFRCDVAEMVPTDFWENARSALESIKPVMML
;
A
#
# COMPACT_ATOMS: atom_id res chain seq x y z
N ARG A 1 -1.86 13.19 -5.06
CA ARG A 1 -2.08 14.63 -4.73
C ARG A 1 -1.24 15.56 -5.62
N SER A 2 0.06 15.34 -5.74
CA SER A 2 0.99 16.31 -6.37
C SER A 2 1.04 16.27 -7.91
N PHE A 3 0.40 15.29 -8.54
CA PHE A 3 0.49 15.05 -9.98
C PHE A 3 -0.37 16.04 -10.79
N SER A 4 -1.46 16.50 -10.23
CA SER A 4 -2.36 17.48 -10.84
C SER A 4 -3.01 18.36 -9.77
N PRO A 5 -3.62 19.50 -10.14
CA PRO A 5 -4.35 20.34 -9.19
C PRO A 5 -5.50 19.59 -8.46
N GLU A 6 -6.17 18.68 -9.17
CA GLU A 6 -7.27 17.88 -8.59
C GLU A 6 -6.78 16.73 -7.71
N GLY A 7 -5.59 16.19 -7.98
CA GLY A 7 -4.97 15.10 -7.23
C GLY A 7 -5.72 13.77 -7.27
N THR A 8 -6.53 13.50 -8.32
CA THR A 8 -7.42 12.34 -8.39
C THR A 8 -6.95 11.27 -9.40
N PHE A 9 -7.48 10.04 -9.30
CA PHE A 9 -7.24 8.98 -10.29
C PHE A 9 -7.69 9.41 -11.69
N ALA A 10 -8.83 10.09 -11.82
CA ALA A 10 -9.35 10.59 -13.08
C ALA A 10 -8.40 11.61 -13.73
N SER A 11 -7.66 12.39 -12.95
CA SER A 11 -6.68 13.35 -13.51
C SER A 11 -5.44 12.66 -14.05
N ILE A 12 -5.02 11.53 -13.45
CA ILE A 12 -3.95 10.70 -14.01
C ILE A 12 -4.40 10.08 -15.33
N GLU A 13 -5.63 9.52 -15.36
CA GLU A 13 -6.21 8.88 -16.53
C GLU A 13 -6.19 9.82 -17.77
N LYS A 14 -6.53 11.09 -17.59
CA LYS A 14 -6.50 12.10 -18.66
C LYS A 14 -5.10 12.33 -19.25
N ARG A 15 -4.05 12.07 -18.47
CA ARG A 15 -2.66 12.32 -18.88
C ARG A 15 -1.93 11.08 -19.38
N LEU A 16 -2.57 9.91 -19.44
CA LEU A 16 -1.94 8.67 -19.95
C LEU A 16 -1.35 8.85 -21.37
N PRO A 17 -2.03 9.50 -22.35
CA PRO A 17 -1.43 9.71 -23.67
C PRO A 17 -0.15 10.55 -23.63
N GLU A 18 -0.11 11.59 -22.79
CA GLU A 18 1.09 12.43 -22.61
C GLU A 18 2.25 11.61 -22.04
N LEU A 19 2.00 10.84 -20.98
CA LEU A 19 3.00 9.97 -20.34
C LEU A 19 3.53 8.92 -21.32
N LYS A 20 2.66 8.38 -22.16
CA LYS A 20 3.06 7.43 -23.22
C LYS A 20 3.99 8.07 -24.24
N ASN A 21 3.69 9.28 -24.67
CA ASN A 21 4.53 10.03 -25.61
C ASN A 21 5.91 10.37 -25.00
N LEU A 22 6.01 10.51 -23.68
CA LEU A 22 7.28 10.68 -22.97
C LEU A 22 8.09 9.38 -22.83
N GLY A 23 7.54 8.24 -23.26
CA GLY A 23 8.21 6.94 -23.18
C GLY A 23 8.10 6.25 -21.82
N VAL A 24 7.19 6.71 -20.95
CA VAL A 24 6.92 6.03 -19.67
C VAL A 24 6.33 4.65 -19.93
N THR A 25 6.74 3.65 -19.16
CA THR A 25 6.26 2.27 -19.26
C THR A 25 5.64 1.76 -17.98
N ILE A 26 6.03 2.35 -16.83
CA ILE A 26 5.54 1.96 -15.51
C ILE A 26 5.00 3.19 -14.80
N LEU A 27 3.80 3.06 -14.25
CA LEU A 27 3.20 4.04 -13.35
C LEU A 27 3.36 3.53 -11.92
N TRP A 28 4.14 4.20 -11.10
CA TRP A 28 4.22 3.95 -9.68
C TRP A 28 3.44 5.02 -8.93
N LEU A 29 2.44 4.58 -8.18
CA LEU A 29 1.64 5.44 -7.31
C LEU A 29 2.11 5.29 -5.86
N MET A 30 2.42 6.42 -5.22
CA MET A 30 2.61 6.49 -3.77
C MET A 30 1.37 5.93 -3.06
N PRO A 31 1.41 5.64 -1.72
CA PRO A 31 0.28 4.99 -1.06
C PRO A 31 -1.05 5.65 -1.39
N ILE A 32 -1.98 4.84 -1.86
CA ILE A 32 -3.33 5.25 -2.32
C ILE A 32 -4.41 5.07 -1.25
N HIS A 33 -4.04 4.51 -0.11
CA HIS A 33 -4.94 4.13 0.97
C HIS A 33 -5.40 5.32 1.83
N PRO A 34 -6.49 5.19 2.60
CA PRO A 34 -6.86 6.16 3.63
C PRO A 34 -5.72 6.35 4.64
N VAL A 35 -5.49 7.60 5.01
CA VAL A 35 -4.42 8.00 5.94
C VAL A 35 -4.98 8.05 7.36
N GLY A 36 -4.27 7.45 8.31
CA GLY A 36 -4.62 7.48 9.72
C GLY A 36 -4.87 8.89 10.27
N VAL A 37 -5.77 9.00 11.22
CA VAL A 37 -6.13 10.24 11.90
C VAL A 37 -5.50 10.32 13.30
N LEU A 38 -5.43 9.18 13.99
CA LEU A 38 -4.86 9.09 15.32
C LEU A 38 -3.34 9.31 15.26
N HIS A 39 -2.84 10.21 16.10
CA HIS A 39 -1.42 10.65 16.13
C HIS A 39 -0.88 11.22 14.80
N ARG A 40 -1.77 11.71 13.94
CA ARG A 40 -1.43 12.28 12.64
C ARG A 40 -0.43 13.43 12.77
N LYS A 41 0.63 13.40 11.98
CA LYS A 41 1.59 14.52 11.86
C LYS A 41 1.09 15.54 10.86
N GLY A 42 0.98 16.79 11.30
CA GLY A 42 0.48 17.89 10.46
C GLY A 42 -0.99 17.73 10.05
N THR A 43 -1.45 18.54 9.12
CA THR A 43 -2.87 18.59 8.72
C THR A 43 -3.26 17.42 7.78
N LEU A 44 -2.36 17.02 6.89
CA LEU A 44 -2.62 16.00 5.86
C LEU A 44 -2.25 14.58 6.30
N GLY A 45 -1.37 14.46 7.31
CA GLY A 45 -0.80 13.17 7.71
C GLY A 45 0.21 12.61 6.71
N SER A 46 0.88 11.53 7.11
CA SER A 46 1.78 10.77 6.25
C SER A 46 0.98 9.81 5.38
N PRO A 47 1.19 9.75 4.05
CA PRO A 47 0.56 8.74 3.21
C PRO A 47 0.99 7.31 3.57
N TYR A 48 2.08 7.16 4.32
CA TYR A 48 2.58 5.87 4.81
C TYR A 48 1.91 5.42 6.13
N SER A 49 1.05 6.23 6.74
CA SER A 49 0.22 5.84 7.88
C SER A 49 -1.10 5.24 7.37
N ILE A 50 -1.08 3.93 7.09
CA ILE A 50 -2.17 3.23 6.40
C ILE A 50 -3.30 2.89 7.38
N GLN A 51 -4.49 3.47 7.17
CA GLN A 51 -5.66 3.21 7.98
C GLN A 51 -6.43 1.94 7.54
N ASP A 52 -6.51 1.69 6.22
CA ASP A 52 -7.17 0.51 5.65
C ASP A 52 -6.45 0.07 4.37
N TYR A 53 -5.92 -1.16 4.39
CA TYR A 53 -5.19 -1.74 3.26
C TYR A 53 -6.08 -2.13 2.07
N TYR A 54 -7.40 -2.27 2.25
CA TYR A 54 -8.33 -2.69 1.20
C TYR A 54 -9.10 -1.52 0.56
N ALA A 55 -8.95 -0.31 1.11
CA ALA A 55 -9.62 0.88 0.63
C ALA A 55 -8.68 1.83 -0.11
N VAL A 56 -9.23 2.67 -0.95
CA VAL A 56 -8.55 3.84 -1.52
C VAL A 56 -8.94 5.10 -0.76
N ASN A 57 -8.02 6.06 -0.68
CA ASN A 57 -8.30 7.35 -0.06
C ASN A 57 -9.39 8.09 -0.87
N PRO A 58 -10.51 8.46 -0.24
CA PRO A 58 -11.64 9.09 -0.93
C PRO A 58 -11.29 10.44 -1.58
N GLU A 59 -10.19 11.08 -1.16
CA GLU A 59 -9.70 12.29 -1.83
C GLU A 59 -9.20 12.01 -3.26
N PHE A 60 -8.82 10.76 -3.57
CA PHE A 60 -8.33 10.38 -4.90
C PHE A 60 -9.42 9.84 -5.81
N GLY A 61 -10.56 9.45 -5.26
CA GLY A 61 -11.69 8.83 -5.91
C GLY A 61 -12.15 7.53 -5.24
N THR A 62 -12.93 6.73 -5.93
CA THR A 62 -13.45 5.45 -5.48
C THR A 62 -12.56 4.28 -5.90
N ILE A 63 -12.79 3.08 -5.36
CA ILE A 63 -12.13 1.86 -5.83
C ILE A 63 -12.43 1.58 -7.31
N ASP A 64 -13.64 1.92 -7.79
CA ASP A 64 -14.01 1.75 -9.19
C ASP A 64 -13.26 2.75 -10.09
N ASP A 65 -13.03 3.98 -9.62
CA ASP A 65 -12.18 4.94 -10.32
C ASP A 65 -10.74 4.43 -10.43
N PHE A 66 -10.23 3.79 -9.37
CA PHE A 66 -8.90 3.21 -9.40
C PHE A 66 -8.82 2.01 -10.35
N LYS A 67 -9.78 1.08 -10.30
CA LYS A 67 -9.87 -0.05 -11.25
C LYS A 67 -9.97 0.42 -12.70
N ARG A 68 -10.70 1.50 -12.95
CA ARG A 68 -10.77 2.11 -14.27
C ARG A 68 -9.42 2.68 -14.70
N LEU A 69 -8.69 3.36 -13.80
CA LEU A 69 -7.33 3.84 -14.08
C LEU A 69 -6.39 2.69 -14.44
N VAL A 70 -6.40 1.57 -13.67
CA VAL A 70 -5.59 0.38 -13.96
C VAL A 70 -5.88 -0.15 -15.35
N LYS A 71 -7.16 -0.36 -15.68
CA LYS A 71 -7.59 -0.83 -17.01
C LYS A 71 -7.12 0.12 -18.11
N ARG A 72 -7.30 1.43 -17.94
CA ARG A 72 -6.88 2.44 -18.93
C ARG A 72 -5.36 2.50 -19.07
N ALA A 73 -4.62 2.33 -17.98
CA ALA A 73 -3.16 2.22 -18.03
C ALA A 73 -2.73 1.02 -18.89
N HIS A 74 -3.30 -0.16 -18.68
CA HIS A 74 -3.04 -1.35 -19.49
C HIS A 74 -3.38 -1.16 -20.97
N GLU A 75 -4.51 -0.54 -21.29
CA GLU A 75 -4.90 -0.22 -22.67
C GLU A 75 -3.88 0.70 -23.38
N HIS A 76 -3.16 1.53 -22.63
CA HIS A 76 -2.07 2.38 -23.14
C HIS A 76 -0.70 1.68 -23.08
N GLY A 77 -0.63 0.42 -22.62
CA GLY A 77 0.59 -0.37 -22.52
C GLY A 77 1.51 0.05 -21.36
N PHE A 78 0.95 0.56 -20.27
CA PHE A 78 1.64 0.76 -19.00
C PHE A 78 1.49 -0.46 -18.10
N HIS A 79 2.47 -0.67 -17.24
CA HIS A 79 2.30 -1.40 -15.99
C HIS A 79 1.99 -0.41 -14.87
N LEU A 80 1.13 -0.80 -13.93
CA LEU A 80 0.77 0.02 -12.79
C LEU A 80 1.09 -0.71 -11.49
N ILE A 81 1.96 -0.10 -10.67
CA ILE A 81 2.31 -0.60 -9.34
C ILE A 81 1.93 0.43 -8.29
N ILE A 82 1.66 -0.05 -7.07
CA ILE A 82 1.38 0.81 -5.92
C ILE A 82 2.43 0.64 -4.83
N ASP A 83 2.54 1.64 -3.98
CA ASP A 83 3.38 1.57 -2.78
C ASP A 83 2.73 0.63 -1.75
N LEU A 84 3.49 -0.32 -1.25
CA LEU A 84 3.09 -1.26 -0.20
C LEU A 84 3.81 -0.91 1.10
N VAL A 85 3.06 -0.49 2.11
CA VAL A 85 3.57 -0.23 3.45
C VAL A 85 3.34 -1.47 4.31
N ALA A 86 4.27 -2.43 4.26
CA ALA A 86 4.12 -3.70 4.95
C ALA A 86 4.66 -3.69 6.39
N ASN A 87 5.56 -2.77 6.73
CA ASN A 87 6.24 -2.76 8.03
C ASN A 87 5.37 -2.23 9.19
N HIS A 88 4.42 -1.34 8.91
CA HIS A 88 3.66 -0.65 9.96
C HIS A 88 2.27 -0.21 9.45
N THR A 89 1.39 0.15 10.40
CA THR A 89 0.05 0.68 10.12
C THR A 89 -0.17 2.01 10.80
N ALA A 90 -1.27 2.71 10.46
CA ALA A 90 -1.79 3.77 11.31
C ALA A 90 -2.28 3.22 12.66
N TRP A 91 -2.30 4.08 13.69
CA TRP A 91 -2.81 3.72 15.03
C TRP A 91 -4.33 3.47 15.07
N ASP A 92 -5.06 3.97 14.10
CA ASP A 92 -6.50 3.73 13.92
C ASP A 92 -6.81 2.72 12.81
N ASN A 93 -5.81 1.91 12.41
CA ASN A 93 -6.05 0.72 11.59
C ASN A 93 -6.84 -0.31 12.42
N LYS A 94 -7.84 -0.94 11.81
CA LYS A 94 -8.71 -1.94 12.48
C LYS A 94 -7.92 -3.09 13.11
N LEU A 95 -6.79 -3.47 12.54
CA LEU A 95 -5.93 -4.55 13.05
C LEU A 95 -5.44 -4.29 14.49
N ILE A 96 -5.32 -3.03 14.92
CA ILE A 96 -4.94 -2.69 16.30
C ILE A 96 -5.91 -3.31 17.33
N ASN A 97 -7.20 -3.34 17.00
CA ASN A 97 -8.23 -3.85 17.88
C ASN A 97 -8.59 -5.32 17.59
N GLU A 98 -8.55 -5.73 16.30
CA GLU A 98 -8.92 -7.08 15.88
C GLU A 98 -7.81 -8.10 16.18
N HIS A 99 -6.54 -7.67 16.04
CA HIS A 99 -5.36 -8.52 16.16
C HIS A 99 -4.21 -7.80 16.87
N PRO A 100 -4.36 -7.38 18.13
CA PRO A 100 -3.31 -6.67 18.86
C PRO A 100 -2.04 -7.52 19.07
N GLU A 101 -2.13 -8.84 18.90
CA GLU A 101 -1.00 -9.76 18.91
C GLU A 101 -0.11 -9.68 17.67
N TRP A 102 -0.57 -9.03 16.60
CA TRP A 102 0.20 -8.85 15.37
C TRP A 102 1.13 -7.62 15.42
N PHE A 103 1.17 -6.93 16.54
CA PHE A 103 1.99 -5.73 16.71
C PHE A 103 3.12 -5.96 17.70
N THR A 104 4.26 -5.35 17.40
CA THR A 104 5.42 -5.32 18.30
C THR A 104 5.07 -4.58 19.59
N LYS A 105 5.44 -5.16 20.73
CA LYS A 105 5.13 -4.64 22.06
C LYS A 105 6.39 -4.39 22.88
N ASP A 106 6.35 -3.36 23.71
CA ASP A 106 7.36 -3.14 24.74
C ASP A 106 7.25 -4.15 25.91
N ARG A 107 8.14 -4.05 26.89
CA ARG A 107 8.15 -4.92 28.07
C ARG A 107 6.93 -4.77 28.98
N ALA A 108 6.19 -3.66 28.85
CA ALA A 108 4.94 -3.40 29.57
C ALA A 108 3.70 -3.92 28.82
N GLY A 109 3.87 -4.41 27.57
CA GLY A 109 2.81 -4.92 26.73
C GLY A 109 2.14 -3.87 25.83
N ASN A 110 2.65 -2.66 25.78
CA ASN A 110 2.12 -1.62 24.91
C ASN A 110 2.65 -1.80 23.48
N ILE A 111 1.78 -1.60 22.49
CA ILE A 111 2.15 -1.55 21.07
C ILE A 111 3.10 -0.35 20.88
N ILE A 112 4.14 -0.52 20.08
CA ILE A 112 5.16 0.51 19.84
C ILE A 112 5.26 0.87 18.35
N SER A 113 5.89 2.02 18.09
CA SER A 113 6.29 2.42 16.73
C SER A 113 7.59 1.72 16.33
N PRO A 114 7.82 1.46 15.02
CA PRO A 114 9.05 0.82 14.53
C PRO A 114 10.30 1.69 14.76
N ASN A 115 10.11 3.01 14.85
CA ASN A 115 11.16 4.00 15.08
C ASN A 115 10.60 5.11 16.00
N PRO A 116 11.36 5.60 16.99
CA PRO A 116 10.91 6.67 17.90
C PRO A 116 10.43 7.94 17.19
N ASP A 117 10.95 8.23 15.99
CA ASP A 117 10.55 9.41 15.21
C ASP A 117 9.24 9.18 14.41
N TRP A 118 8.79 7.92 14.27
CA TRP A 118 7.60 7.56 13.48
C TRP A 118 6.38 7.38 14.38
N THR A 119 6.08 8.40 15.19
CA THR A 119 5.05 8.35 16.23
C THR A 119 3.61 8.21 15.72
N ASP A 120 3.40 8.37 14.43
CA ASP A 120 2.11 8.28 13.74
C ASP A 120 1.78 6.88 13.21
N VAL A 121 2.65 5.89 13.46
CA VAL A 121 2.46 4.50 13.01
C VAL A 121 2.80 3.48 14.09
N ALA A 122 2.20 2.29 13.98
CA ALA A 122 2.38 1.14 14.86
C ALA A 122 3.12 0.02 14.12
N ASP A 123 4.10 -0.58 14.77
CA ASP A 123 4.98 -1.61 14.22
C ASP A 123 4.31 -2.98 14.13
N LEU A 124 4.47 -3.68 13.00
CA LEU A 124 3.93 -5.00 12.74
C LEU A 124 4.94 -6.11 13.06
N ASP A 125 4.53 -7.13 13.82
CA ASP A 125 5.35 -8.28 14.23
C ASP A 125 5.23 -9.44 13.25
N TYR A 126 6.15 -9.56 12.32
CA TYR A 126 6.21 -10.64 11.33
C TYR A 126 6.61 -12.02 11.90
N SER A 127 6.82 -12.16 13.21
CA SER A 127 6.89 -13.48 13.86
C SER A 127 5.51 -14.14 13.93
N GLN A 128 4.41 -13.38 13.72
CA GLN A 128 3.03 -13.86 13.78
C GLN A 128 2.58 -14.46 12.44
N PRO A 129 2.32 -15.77 12.36
CA PRO A 129 1.90 -16.39 11.10
C PRO A 129 0.58 -15.83 10.55
N GLY A 130 -0.34 -15.43 11.43
CA GLY A 130 -1.62 -14.80 11.06
C GLY A 130 -1.45 -13.49 10.31
N LEU A 131 -0.54 -12.62 10.77
CA LEU A 131 -0.19 -11.38 10.07
C LEU A 131 0.36 -11.68 8.67
N ARG A 132 1.34 -12.60 8.58
CA ARG A 132 1.96 -12.96 7.28
C ARG A 132 0.93 -13.44 6.26
N SER A 133 0.01 -14.30 6.68
CA SER A 133 -1.07 -14.81 5.83
C SER A 133 -2.03 -13.68 5.41
N SER A 134 -2.43 -12.84 6.34
CA SER A 134 -3.34 -11.71 6.09
C SER A 134 -2.73 -10.70 5.10
N MET A 135 -1.44 -10.39 5.26
CA MET A 135 -0.71 -9.49 4.34
C MET A 135 -0.63 -10.07 2.93
N ILE A 136 -0.33 -11.37 2.78
CA ILE A 136 -0.29 -12.03 1.48
C ILE A 136 -1.68 -12.01 0.82
N GLU A 137 -2.75 -12.29 1.55
CA GLU A 137 -4.10 -12.24 0.99
C GLU A 137 -4.51 -10.80 0.58
N MET A 138 -4.09 -9.80 1.33
CA MET A 138 -4.29 -8.41 0.93
C MET A 138 -3.53 -8.08 -0.37
N MET A 139 -2.28 -8.52 -0.50
CA MET A 139 -1.51 -8.33 -1.73
C MET A 139 -2.16 -9.06 -2.93
N LYS A 140 -2.66 -10.30 -2.71
CA LYS A 140 -3.42 -11.03 -3.74
C LYS A 140 -4.68 -10.31 -4.17
N TYR A 141 -5.42 -9.68 -3.25
CA TYR A 141 -6.60 -8.87 -3.60
C TYR A 141 -6.22 -7.77 -4.61
N TRP A 142 -5.14 -7.02 -4.36
CA TRP A 142 -4.73 -5.97 -5.28
C TRP A 142 -4.27 -6.50 -6.64
N VAL A 143 -3.57 -7.64 -6.68
CA VAL A 143 -3.08 -8.23 -7.93
C VAL A 143 -4.20 -8.95 -8.69
N ARG A 144 -5.07 -9.71 -8.01
CA ARG A 144 -6.11 -10.54 -8.64
C ARG A 144 -7.38 -9.75 -8.95
N ASP A 145 -7.88 -8.98 -7.97
CA ASP A 145 -9.23 -8.40 -8.02
C ASP A 145 -9.23 -6.94 -8.50
N VAL A 146 -8.08 -6.26 -8.36
CA VAL A 146 -7.86 -4.89 -8.84
C VAL A 146 -6.98 -4.86 -10.09
N ASP A 147 -6.22 -5.93 -10.33
CA ASP A 147 -5.38 -6.17 -11.51
C ASP A 147 -4.15 -5.26 -11.61
N ILE A 148 -3.58 -4.80 -10.48
CA ILE A 148 -2.29 -4.10 -10.51
C ILE A 148 -1.13 -5.04 -10.90
N ASP A 149 -0.01 -4.49 -11.36
CA ASP A 149 1.13 -5.28 -11.85
C ASP A 149 2.22 -5.49 -10.79
N GLY A 150 2.01 -5.02 -9.58
CA GLY A 150 2.94 -5.25 -8.48
C GLY A 150 3.03 -4.12 -7.48
N PHE A 151 4.16 -4.12 -6.75
CA PHE A 151 4.36 -3.23 -5.60
C PHE A 151 5.76 -2.62 -5.59
N ARG A 152 5.86 -1.39 -5.11
CA ARG A 152 7.07 -0.85 -4.50
C ARG A 152 6.95 -1.05 -3.00
N CYS A 153 7.86 -1.82 -2.41
CA CYS A 153 7.80 -2.23 -1.01
C CYS A 153 8.55 -1.20 -0.14
N ASP A 154 7.81 -0.44 0.65
CA ASP A 154 8.37 0.58 1.53
C ASP A 154 9.15 -0.06 2.68
N VAL A 155 10.35 0.47 2.98
CA VAL A 155 11.28 -0.02 4.02
C VAL A 155 11.40 -1.55 4.05
N ALA A 156 11.53 -2.15 2.87
CA ALA A 156 11.51 -3.61 2.68
C ALA A 156 12.53 -4.36 3.55
N GLU A 157 13.64 -3.72 3.88
CA GLU A 157 14.69 -4.25 4.76
C GLU A 157 14.25 -4.45 6.21
N MET A 158 13.17 -3.80 6.64
CA MET A 158 12.59 -3.96 7.99
C MET A 158 11.61 -5.14 8.08
N VAL A 159 11.26 -5.75 6.95
CA VAL A 159 10.37 -6.91 6.88
C VAL A 159 11.18 -8.15 6.49
N PRO A 160 10.96 -9.33 7.14
CA PRO A 160 11.78 -10.52 6.90
C PRO A 160 11.83 -10.95 5.43
N THR A 161 13.01 -11.31 4.93
CA THR A 161 13.23 -11.73 3.53
C THR A 161 12.37 -12.93 3.16
N ASP A 162 12.23 -13.92 4.04
CA ASP A 162 11.40 -15.11 3.82
C ASP A 162 9.90 -14.79 3.67
N PHE A 163 9.43 -13.70 4.29
CA PHE A 163 8.08 -13.19 4.01
C PHE A 163 7.96 -12.71 2.55
N TRP A 164 8.95 -11.92 2.08
CA TRP A 164 8.94 -11.42 0.71
C TRP A 164 9.01 -12.55 -0.33
N GLU A 165 9.83 -13.58 -0.07
CA GLU A 165 9.92 -14.78 -0.93
C GLU A 165 8.58 -15.52 -1.01
N ASN A 166 7.92 -15.73 0.13
CA ASN A 166 6.61 -16.36 0.19
C ASN A 166 5.52 -15.51 -0.49
N ALA A 167 5.51 -14.20 -0.24
CA ALA A 167 4.58 -13.28 -0.88
C ALA A 167 4.75 -13.28 -2.40
N ARG A 168 5.98 -13.15 -2.90
CA ARG A 168 6.29 -13.20 -4.31
C ARG A 168 5.80 -14.50 -4.96
N SER A 169 6.12 -15.65 -4.38
CA SER A 169 5.67 -16.95 -4.88
C SER A 169 4.15 -17.03 -4.95
N ALA A 170 3.45 -16.53 -3.92
CA ALA A 170 2.00 -16.53 -3.89
C ALA A 170 1.38 -15.61 -4.96
N LEU A 171 1.99 -14.46 -5.23
CA LEU A 171 1.51 -13.53 -6.26
C LEU A 171 1.81 -14.05 -7.68
N GLU A 172 2.99 -14.60 -7.91
CA GLU A 172 3.39 -15.17 -9.21
C GLU A 172 2.50 -16.37 -9.62
N SER A 173 1.83 -17.03 -8.65
CA SER A 173 0.81 -18.04 -8.97
C SER A 173 -0.45 -17.45 -9.62
N ILE A 174 -0.67 -16.12 -9.52
CA ILE A 174 -1.79 -15.40 -10.14
C ILE A 174 -1.36 -14.83 -11.49
N LYS A 175 -0.31 -14.03 -11.51
CA LYS A 175 0.32 -13.44 -12.71
C LYS A 175 1.76 -12.99 -12.40
N PRO A 176 2.61 -12.77 -13.41
CA PRO A 176 3.91 -12.13 -13.20
C PRO A 176 3.75 -10.80 -12.48
N VAL A 177 4.55 -10.53 -11.45
CA VAL A 177 4.48 -9.30 -10.66
C VAL A 177 5.84 -8.62 -10.55
N MET A 178 5.81 -7.29 -10.50
CA MET A 178 6.97 -6.47 -10.19
C MET A 178 7.00 -6.18 -8.68
N MET A 179 8.14 -6.43 -8.05
CA MET A 179 8.40 -6.07 -6.64
C MET A 179 9.73 -5.32 -6.56
N LEU A 180 9.69 -4.07 -6.08
CA LEU A 180 10.83 -3.16 -5.91
C LEU A 180 11.13 -2.97 -4.44
#